data_21822760bcca769c1cfedec48c316f07
#
_entry.id   21822760bcca769c1cfedec48c316f07
#
_cell.length_a   1.000
_cell.length_b   1.000
_cell.length_c   1.000
_cell.angle_alpha   90.00
_cell.angle_beta   90.00
_cell.angle_gamma   90.00
#
_symmetry.space_group_name_H-M   'P 1'
#
loop_
_entity.id
_entity.type
_entity.pdbx_description
1 polymer ?
#
loop_
_entity_poly.entity_id
_entity_poly.type
_entity_poly.pdbx_seq_one_letter_code
_entity_poly.pdbx_strand_id
1 'polypeptide(L)'
;MKVWNSGLFQRKQNRLNPVLRNPQLLLIVVMGLIGLGVSLPVLAERQRDVERLISTNQCQQCDLSGSNLAEAKLEGADLLGANLEKANLRGANLKGADLSSANLIEADLSGADLRDTKFHSTTLRKANLKGADLSWSDLYQAFLEEAQFNNANLLNANLNNAKLEGTNFCGAIMPDGQKGKC
;
A
#
# COMPACT_ATOMS: atom_id res chain seq x y z
N MET A 1 13.47 39.72 13.62
CA MET A 1 12.21 38.97 13.41
C MET A 1 12.27 38.29 12.05
N LYS A 2 12.46 36.95 11.98
CA LYS A 2 12.44 36.19 10.72
C LYS A 2 11.01 35.73 10.45
N VAL A 3 10.39 36.26 9.41
CA VAL A 3 9.07 35.85 8.96
C VAL A 3 9.17 34.44 8.38
N TRP A 4 8.55 33.47 9.02
CA TRP A 4 8.46 32.09 8.53
C TRP A 4 7.57 32.04 7.29
N ASN A 5 8.12 31.51 6.21
CA ASN A 5 7.48 31.44 4.90
C ASN A 5 6.33 30.43 4.92
N SER A 6 5.12 30.90 5.21
CA SER A 6 3.88 30.12 5.34
C SER A 6 3.44 29.37 4.06
N GLY A 7 4.00 29.74 2.90
CA GLY A 7 3.63 29.16 1.61
C GLY A 7 4.13 27.75 1.34
N LEU A 8 5.26 27.36 1.94
CA LEU A 8 5.82 26.00 1.81
C LEU A 8 5.08 24.98 2.69
N PHE A 9 4.59 25.42 3.83
CA PHE A 9 3.81 24.56 4.74
C PHE A 9 2.43 24.23 4.15
N GLN A 10 1.78 25.20 3.50
CA GLN A 10 0.47 25.03 2.87
C GLN A 10 0.51 24.12 1.62
N ARG A 11 1.59 24.18 0.82
CA ARG A 11 1.76 23.27 -0.34
C ARG A 11 1.98 21.80 0.06
N LYS A 12 2.60 21.55 1.21
CA LYS A 12 2.78 20.19 1.76
C LYS A 12 1.47 19.59 2.29
N GLN A 13 0.59 20.40 2.88
CA GLN A 13 -0.70 19.93 3.39
C GLN A 13 -1.67 19.46 2.29
N ASN A 14 -1.53 19.96 1.06
CA ASN A 14 -2.39 19.53 -0.05
C ASN A 14 -2.11 18.10 -0.56
N ARG A 15 -1.05 17.46 -0.09
CA ARG A 15 -0.74 16.05 -0.39
C ARG A 15 -1.28 15.06 0.65
N LEU A 16 -1.76 15.54 1.80
CA LEU A 16 -2.32 14.70 2.85
C LEU A 16 -3.74 14.28 2.49
N ASN A 17 -4.05 13.02 2.74
CA ASN A 17 -5.42 12.50 2.74
C ASN A 17 -6.31 13.41 3.62
N PRO A 18 -7.54 13.78 3.20
CA PRO A 18 -8.45 14.64 3.97
C PRO A 18 -8.69 14.17 5.40
N VAL A 19 -8.54 12.87 5.69
CA VAL A 19 -8.60 12.33 7.05
C VAL A 19 -7.45 12.82 7.93
N LEU A 20 -6.25 13.03 7.37
CA LEU A 20 -5.08 13.56 8.09
C LEU A 20 -5.09 15.09 8.23
N ARG A 21 -5.99 15.78 7.52
CA ARG A 21 -6.16 17.24 7.58
C ARG A 21 -6.95 17.72 8.80
N ASN A 22 -7.77 16.86 9.37
CA ASN A 22 -8.64 17.23 10.47
C ASN A 22 -8.12 16.63 11.79
N PRO A 23 -7.58 17.45 12.72
CA PRO A 23 -7.07 16.94 13.99
C PRO A 23 -8.15 16.24 14.83
N GLN A 24 -9.42 16.58 14.63
CA GLN A 24 -10.56 15.92 15.28
C GLN A 24 -10.77 14.49 14.73
N LEU A 25 -10.63 14.30 13.41
CA LEU A 25 -10.72 12.97 12.78
C LEU A 25 -9.50 12.10 13.13
N LEU A 26 -8.32 12.71 13.24
CA LEU A 26 -7.11 12.04 13.72
C LEU A 26 -7.31 11.53 15.16
N LEU A 27 -7.93 12.35 16.02
CA LEU A 27 -8.22 11.96 17.41
C LEU A 27 -9.22 10.79 17.48
N ILE A 28 -10.24 10.78 16.61
CA ILE A 28 -11.24 9.69 16.53
C ILE A 28 -10.58 8.38 16.06
N VAL A 29 -9.68 8.44 15.07
CA VAL A 29 -8.93 7.27 14.59
C VAL A 29 -8.01 6.75 15.70
N VAL A 30 -7.31 7.62 16.41
CA VAL A 30 -6.46 7.24 17.56
C VAL A 30 -7.30 6.64 18.69
N MET A 31 -8.44 7.22 19.04
CA MET A 31 -9.33 6.67 20.07
C MET A 31 -9.95 5.31 19.68
N GLY A 32 -10.30 5.12 18.42
CA GLY A 32 -10.80 3.83 17.92
C GLY A 32 -9.74 2.71 18.01
N LEU A 33 -8.46 3.03 17.83
CA LEU A 33 -7.35 2.08 17.91
C LEU A 33 -6.96 1.72 19.36
N ILE A 34 -7.16 2.61 20.33
CA ILE A 34 -6.95 2.32 21.75
C ILE A 34 -7.90 1.21 22.23
N GLY A 35 -9.12 1.16 21.68
CA GLY A 35 -10.07 0.06 21.94
C GLY A 35 -9.60 -1.32 21.42
N LEU A 36 -8.60 -1.38 20.55
CA LEU A 36 -8.01 -2.61 19.98
C LEU A 36 -6.77 -3.09 20.75
N GLY A 37 -6.42 -2.48 21.90
CA GLY A 37 -5.30 -2.91 22.73
C GLY A 37 -3.93 -2.44 22.26
N VAL A 38 -3.85 -1.52 21.31
CA VAL A 38 -2.57 -0.93 20.84
C VAL A 38 -2.15 0.20 21.78
N SER A 39 -0.89 0.19 22.23
CA SER A 39 -0.39 1.22 23.16
C SER A 39 -0.19 2.58 22.48
N LEU A 40 -0.39 3.67 23.22
CA LEU A 40 -0.19 5.04 22.73
C LEU A 40 1.17 5.29 22.07
N PRO A 41 2.31 4.83 22.62
CA PRO A 41 3.61 5.04 21.97
C PRO A 41 3.71 4.34 20.60
N VAL A 42 3.14 3.14 20.43
CA VAL A 42 3.10 2.42 19.15
C VAL A 42 2.27 3.19 18.11
N LEU A 43 1.12 3.74 18.53
CA LEU A 43 0.29 4.58 17.65
C LEU A 43 1.03 5.85 17.21
N ALA A 44 1.77 6.49 18.13
CA ALA A 44 2.54 7.69 17.82
C ALA A 44 3.72 7.40 16.87
N GLU A 45 4.33 6.22 16.97
CA GLU A 45 5.40 5.79 16.07
C GLU A 45 4.87 5.52 14.67
N ARG A 46 3.79 4.75 14.56
CA ARG A 46 3.11 4.51 13.29
C ARG A 46 2.64 5.80 12.61
N GLN A 47 2.10 6.74 13.37
CA GLN A 47 1.71 8.04 12.83
C GLN A 47 2.90 8.80 12.24
N ARG A 48 4.07 8.78 12.90
CA ARG A 48 5.31 9.37 12.37
C ARG A 48 5.78 8.68 11.09
N ASP A 49 5.63 7.35 10.99
CA ASP A 49 5.99 6.58 9.80
C ASP A 49 5.08 6.94 8.62
N VAL A 50 3.77 7.09 8.85
CA VAL A 50 2.84 7.57 7.81
C VAL A 50 3.21 8.98 7.35
N GLU A 51 3.51 9.90 8.27
CA GLU A 51 3.92 11.27 7.94
C GLU A 51 5.24 11.28 7.16
N ARG A 52 6.21 10.44 7.53
CA ARG A 52 7.47 10.25 6.81
C ARG A 52 7.22 9.77 5.39
N LEU A 53 6.43 8.71 5.21
CA LEU A 53 6.08 8.21 3.89
C LEU A 53 5.45 9.30 3.01
N ILE A 54 4.41 9.97 3.50
CA ILE A 54 3.68 10.98 2.72
C ILE A 54 4.55 12.20 2.38
N SER A 55 5.48 12.58 3.26
CA SER A 55 6.31 13.77 3.06
C SER A 55 7.56 13.53 2.23
N THR A 56 8.13 12.32 2.30
CA THR A 56 9.44 12.03 1.71
C THR A 56 9.41 10.93 0.65
N ASN A 57 8.33 10.16 0.56
CA ASN A 57 8.24 8.92 -0.25
C ASN A 57 9.23 7.82 0.19
N GLN A 58 9.80 7.92 1.40
CA GLN A 58 10.81 7.00 1.93
C GLN A 58 10.32 6.39 3.25
N CYS A 59 10.12 5.08 3.26
CA CYS A 59 9.63 4.38 4.44
C CYS A 59 10.10 2.92 4.51
N GLN A 60 11.41 2.71 4.32
CA GLN A 60 12.00 1.38 4.47
C GLN A 60 11.79 0.87 5.90
N GLN A 61 11.33 -0.38 6.02
CA GLN A 61 11.09 -1.07 7.30
C GLN A 61 10.15 -0.33 8.27
N CYS A 62 9.34 0.64 7.78
CA CYS A 62 8.33 1.32 8.58
C CYS A 62 7.23 0.38 9.06
N ASP A 63 6.63 0.71 10.21
CA ASP A 63 5.35 0.11 10.62
C ASP A 63 4.17 0.97 10.12
N LEU A 64 3.57 0.54 9.02
CA LEU A 64 2.39 1.15 8.40
C LEU A 64 1.16 0.23 8.56
N SER A 65 1.22 -0.72 9.50
CA SER A 65 0.15 -1.72 9.66
C SER A 65 -1.17 -1.06 10.05
N GLY A 66 -2.25 -1.47 9.38
CA GLY A 66 -3.59 -0.92 9.56
C GLY A 66 -3.75 0.57 9.20
N SER A 67 -2.73 1.21 8.58
CA SER A 67 -2.81 2.62 8.19
C SER A 67 -3.83 2.85 7.07
N ASN A 68 -4.43 4.04 7.04
CA ASN A 68 -5.29 4.45 5.93
C ASN A 68 -4.49 5.28 4.93
N LEU A 69 -4.08 4.62 3.84
CA LEU A 69 -3.35 5.17 2.71
C LEU A 69 -4.19 5.15 1.42
N ALA A 70 -5.55 5.10 1.56
CA ALA A 70 -6.44 5.11 0.40
C ALA A 70 -6.19 6.36 -0.46
N GLU A 71 -6.12 6.15 -1.78
CA GLU A 71 -5.87 7.18 -2.79
C GLU A 71 -4.55 7.95 -2.59
N ALA A 72 -3.63 7.43 -1.76
CA ALA A 72 -2.34 8.06 -1.51
C ALA A 72 -1.48 8.11 -2.78
N LYS A 73 -0.73 9.20 -2.94
CA LYS A 73 0.20 9.40 -4.05
C LYS A 73 1.58 8.90 -3.64
N LEU A 74 1.86 7.64 -3.93
CA LEU A 74 3.06 6.91 -3.53
C LEU A 74 3.89 6.45 -4.73
N GLU A 75 3.77 7.15 -5.88
CA GLU A 75 4.54 6.82 -7.08
C GLU A 75 6.04 6.85 -6.78
N GLY A 76 6.72 5.73 -7.11
CA GLY A 76 8.15 5.55 -6.84
C GLY A 76 8.51 5.50 -5.35
N ALA A 77 7.57 5.24 -4.45
CA ALA A 77 7.86 5.17 -3.02
C ALA A 77 8.81 4.02 -2.69
N ASP A 78 9.73 4.26 -1.76
CA ASP A 78 10.60 3.24 -1.19
C ASP A 78 9.97 2.68 0.08
N LEU A 79 9.40 1.48 -0.06
CA LEU A 79 8.68 0.74 0.97
C LEU A 79 9.36 -0.62 1.24
N LEU A 80 10.65 -0.73 0.93
CA LEU A 80 11.42 -1.97 1.13
C LEU A 80 11.26 -2.48 2.57
N GLY A 81 10.76 -3.70 2.71
CA GLY A 81 10.58 -4.36 4.01
C GLY A 81 9.55 -3.71 4.93
N ALA A 82 8.75 -2.76 4.45
CA ALA A 82 7.72 -2.11 5.27
C ALA A 82 6.63 -3.09 5.72
N ASN A 83 6.10 -2.89 6.92
CA ASN A 83 4.94 -3.60 7.41
C ASN A 83 3.66 -2.84 7.04
N LEU A 84 2.91 -3.36 6.08
CA LEU A 84 1.63 -2.84 5.57
C LEU A 84 0.48 -3.82 5.87
N GLU A 85 0.65 -4.70 6.86
CA GLU A 85 -0.40 -5.65 7.25
C GLU A 85 -1.72 -4.91 7.52
N LYS A 86 -2.80 -5.37 6.87
CA LYS A 86 -4.14 -4.78 6.98
C LYS A 86 -4.23 -3.30 6.62
N ALA A 87 -3.24 -2.74 5.94
CA ALA A 87 -3.30 -1.35 5.46
C ALA A 87 -4.39 -1.19 4.39
N ASN A 88 -5.05 -0.02 4.39
CA ASN A 88 -5.98 0.37 3.35
C ASN A 88 -5.22 1.20 2.28
N LEU A 89 -4.95 0.58 1.14
CA LEU A 89 -4.27 1.16 -0.03
C LEU A 89 -5.21 1.26 -1.24
N ARG A 90 -6.54 1.26 -1.01
CA ARG A 90 -7.54 1.36 -2.09
C ARG A 90 -7.26 2.55 -2.99
N GLY A 91 -7.20 2.31 -4.31
CA GLY A 91 -6.99 3.36 -5.29
C GLY A 91 -5.67 4.12 -5.16
N ALA A 92 -4.73 3.67 -4.31
CA ALA A 92 -3.44 4.32 -4.17
C ALA A 92 -2.63 4.24 -5.46
N ASN A 93 -1.87 5.30 -5.77
CA ASN A 93 -0.89 5.27 -6.85
C ASN A 93 0.48 4.84 -6.29
N LEU A 94 0.85 3.58 -6.53
CA LEU A 94 2.13 2.95 -6.16
C LEU A 94 2.98 2.63 -7.38
N LYS A 95 2.69 3.25 -8.54
CA LYS A 95 3.43 2.99 -9.77
C LYS A 95 4.94 3.13 -9.55
N GLY A 96 5.69 2.09 -9.93
CA GLY A 96 7.15 2.06 -9.79
C GLY A 96 7.69 2.04 -8.36
N ALA A 97 6.83 1.86 -7.35
CA ALA A 97 7.26 1.75 -5.96
C ALA A 97 8.08 0.46 -5.72
N ASP A 98 8.94 0.47 -4.70
CA ASP A 98 9.65 -0.71 -4.23
C ASP A 98 9.00 -1.24 -2.95
N LEU A 99 8.28 -2.36 -3.08
CA LEU A 99 7.63 -3.10 -2.00
C LEU A 99 8.35 -4.43 -1.72
N SER A 100 9.59 -4.58 -2.18
CA SER A 100 10.34 -5.82 -2.00
C SER A 100 10.43 -6.17 -0.51
N SER A 101 10.21 -7.47 -0.21
CA SER A 101 10.20 -8.00 1.17
C SER A 101 9.17 -7.34 2.12
N ALA A 102 8.24 -6.53 1.64
CA ALA A 102 7.20 -5.92 2.46
C ALA A 102 6.17 -6.97 2.93
N ASN A 103 5.52 -6.69 4.05
CA ASN A 103 4.38 -7.47 4.56
C ASN A 103 3.06 -6.75 4.21
N LEU A 104 2.28 -7.32 3.30
CA LEU A 104 0.95 -6.83 2.89
C LEU A 104 -0.15 -7.85 3.20
N ILE A 105 0.03 -8.68 4.24
CA ILE A 105 -0.99 -9.66 4.64
C ILE A 105 -2.30 -8.92 4.91
N GLU A 106 -3.40 -9.41 4.28
CA GLU A 106 -4.76 -8.86 4.42
C GLU A 106 -4.89 -7.36 4.05
N ALA A 107 -3.91 -6.76 3.37
CA ALA A 107 -4.00 -5.38 2.88
C ALA A 107 -5.07 -5.23 1.78
N ASP A 108 -5.71 -4.06 1.73
CA ASP A 108 -6.66 -3.72 0.65
C ASP A 108 -5.98 -2.80 -0.39
N LEU A 109 -5.61 -3.39 -1.53
CA LEU A 109 -5.04 -2.73 -2.70
C LEU A 109 -6.06 -2.64 -3.86
N SER A 110 -7.36 -2.76 -3.56
CA SER A 110 -8.37 -2.79 -4.62
C SER A 110 -8.34 -1.50 -5.45
N GLY A 111 -8.30 -1.64 -6.77
CA GLY A 111 -8.23 -0.53 -7.72
C GLY A 111 -6.95 0.30 -7.67
N ALA A 112 -5.90 -0.14 -6.98
CA ALA A 112 -4.62 0.58 -6.92
C ALA A 112 -3.88 0.53 -8.27
N ASP A 113 -3.11 1.57 -8.55
CA ASP A 113 -2.14 1.60 -9.65
C ASP A 113 -0.80 1.04 -9.15
N LEU A 114 -0.49 -0.20 -9.56
CA LEU A 114 0.67 -0.98 -9.16
C LEU A 114 1.60 -1.28 -10.36
N ARG A 115 1.46 -0.50 -11.44
CA ARG A 115 2.28 -0.68 -12.65
C ARG A 115 3.76 -0.49 -12.33
N ASP A 116 4.60 -1.31 -12.93
CA ASP A 116 6.07 -1.25 -12.76
C ASP A 116 6.53 -1.41 -11.29
N THR A 117 5.66 -1.82 -10.36
CA THR A 117 5.97 -1.98 -8.93
C THR A 117 6.79 -3.24 -8.70
N LYS A 118 7.77 -3.16 -7.78
CA LYS A 118 8.57 -4.31 -7.37
C LYS A 118 7.96 -4.97 -6.13
N PHE A 119 7.67 -6.27 -6.25
CA PHE A 119 7.15 -7.13 -5.19
C PHE A 119 8.04 -8.35 -4.92
N HIS A 120 9.36 -8.22 -5.09
CA HIS A 120 10.28 -9.33 -4.86
C HIS A 120 10.15 -9.88 -3.43
N SER A 121 9.84 -11.17 -3.29
CA SER A 121 9.69 -11.84 -1.98
C SER A 121 8.69 -11.15 -1.05
N THR A 122 7.76 -10.38 -1.57
CA THR A 122 6.72 -9.68 -0.81
C THR A 122 5.65 -10.66 -0.35
N THR A 123 5.12 -10.47 0.86
CA THR A 123 4.01 -11.26 1.37
C THR A 123 2.68 -10.54 1.13
N LEU A 124 1.87 -11.07 0.19
CA LEU A 124 0.54 -10.57 -0.21
C LEU A 124 -0.58 -11.57 0.16
N ARG A 125 -0.33 -12.44 1.14
CA ARG A 125 -1.30 -13.46 1.53
C ARG A 125 -2.61 -12.83 1.96
N LYS A 126 -3.73 -13.33 1.40
CA LYS A 126 -5.10 -12.82 1.64
C LYS A 126 -5.31 -11.34 1.27
N ALA A 127 -4.37 -10.71 0.58
CA ALA A 127 -4.52 -9.32 0.13
C ALA A 127 -5.64 -9.21 -0.91
N ASN A 128 -6.33 -8.07 -0.91
CA ASN A 128 -7.36 -7.73 -1.89
C ASN A 128 -6.78 -6.85 -3.00
N LEU A 129 -6.56 -7.43 -4.19
CA LEU A 129 -6.06 -6.72 -5.37
C LEU A 129 -7.12 -6.64 -6.48
N LYS A 130 -8.41 -6.69 -6.11
CA LYS A 130 -9.51 -6.65 -7.09
C LYS A 130 -9.47 -5.37 -7.92
N GLY A 131 -9.42 -5.54 -9.26
CA GLY A 131 -9.38 -4.42 -10.20
C GLY A 131 -8.10 -3.57 -10.15
N ALA A 132 -7.06 -3.99 -9.46
CA ALA A 132 -5.77 -3.29 -9.46
C ALA A 132 -5.05 -3.46 -10.80
N ASP A 133 -4.24 -2.48 -11.18
CA ASP A 133 -3.36 -2.57 -12.36
C ASP A 133 -1.93 -2.91 -11.92
N LEU A 134 -1.52 -4.17 -12.15
CA LEU A 134 -0.19 -4.69 -11.89
C LEU A 134 0.60 -4.92 -13.19
N SER A 135 0.22 -4.28 -14.30
CA SER A 135 0.96 -4.48 -15.54
C SER A 135 2.44 -4.09 -15.38
N TRP A 136 3.32 -4.94 -15.92
CA TRP A 136 4.77 -4.79 -15.81
C TRP A 136 5.35 -4.88 -14.40
N SER A 137 4.56 -5.28 -13.40
CA SER A 137 5.05 -5.45 -12.03
C SER A 137 5.92 -6.71 -11.90
N ASP A 138 6.81 -6.71 -10.90
CA ASP A 138 7.69 -7.84 -10.64
C ASP A 138 7.34 -8.54 -9.32
N LEU A 139 6.57 -9.62 -9.43
CA LEU A 139 6.11 -10.48 -8.33
C LEU A 139 7.00 -11.71 -8.14
N TYR A 140 8.28 -11.64 -8.55
CA TYR A 140 9.21 -12.74 -8.39
C TYR A 140 9.30 -13.23 -6.94
N GLN A 141 9.09 -14.53 -6.72
CA GLN A 141 9.08 -15.15 -5.38
C GLN A 141 8.05 -14.56 -4.39
N ALA A 142 7.05 -13.80 -4.85
CA ALA A 142 6.01 -13.27 -3.97
C ALA A 142 5.13 -14.40 -3.39
N PHE A 143 4.60 -14.16 -2.19
CA PHE A 143 3.68 -15.05 -1.50
C PHE A 143 2.25 -14.51 -1.67
N LEU A 144 1.47 -15.15 -2.57
CA LEU A 144 0.15 -14.69 -3.02
C LEU A 144 -1.00 -15.61 -2.54
N GLU A 145 -0.71 -16.52 -1.61
CA GLU A 145 -1.68 -17.52 -1.18
C GLU A 145 -2.98 -16.84 -0.70
N GLU A 146 -4.11 -17.31 -1.21
CA GLU A 146 -5.46 -16.81 -0.93
C GLU A 146 -5.70 -15.34 -1.36
N ALA A 147 -4.77 -14.68 -2.06
CA ALA A 147 -4.96 -13.31 -2.54
C ALA A 147 -6.05 -13.23 -3.63
N GLN A 148 -6.72 -12.07 -3.71
CA GLN A 148 -7.85 -11.83 -4.61
C GLN A 148 -7.44 -10.89 -5.76
N PHE A 149 -7.27 -11.44 -6.96
CA PHE A 149 -6.94 -10.71 -8.19
C PHE A 149 -8.12 -10.60 -9.17
N ASN A 150 -9.36 -10.73 -8.69
CA ASN A 150 -10.53 -10.64 -9.57
C ASN A 150 -10.49 -9.36 -10.42
N ASN A 151 -10.56 -9.51 -11.75
CA ASN A 151 -10.52 -8.40 -12.71
C ASN A 151 -9.27 -7.52 -12.62
N ALA A 152 -8.19 -7.94 -11.99
CA ALA A 152 -6.91 -7.23 -11.99
C ALA A 152 -6.23 -7.35 -13.36
N ASN A 153 -5.34 -6.40 -13.66
CA ASN A 153 -4.51 -6.42 -14.86
C ASN A 153 -3.08 -6.83 -14.49
N LEU A 154 -2.63 -8.03 -14.90
CA LEU A 154 -1.27 -8.52 -14.71
C LEU A 154 -0.50 -8.61 -16.04
N LEU A 155 -0.92 -7.91 -17.09
CA LEU A 155 -0.26 -7.98 -18.39
C LEU A 155 1.25 -7.71 -18.26
N ASN A 156 2.08 -8.63 -18.76
CA ASN A 156 3.54 -8.58 -18.64
C ASN A 156 4.10 -8.59 -17.22
N ALA A 157 3.31 -8.93 -16.20
CA ALA A 157 3.83 -9.11 -14.85
C ALA A 157 4.68 -10.37 -14.72
N ASN A 158 5.72 -10.33 -13.89
CA ASN A 158 6.59 -11.48 -13.61
C ASN A 158 6.08 -12.24 -12.38
N LEU A 159 5.47 -13.39 -12.57
CA LEU A 159 5.01 -14.30 -11.51
C LEU A 159 5.97 -15.49 -11.26
N ASN A 160 7.20 -15.46 -11.78
CA ASN A 160 8.13 -16.57 -11.64
C ASN A 160 8.41 -16.88 -10.15
N ASN A 161 8.31 -18.17 -9.80
CA ASN A 161 8.49 -18.68 -8.43
C ASN A 161 7.51 -18.09 -7.38
N ALA A 162 6.47 -17.36 -7.78
CA ALA A 162 5.44 -16.90 -6.85
C ALA A 162 4.63 -18.09 -6.28
N LYS A 163 4.17 -17.99 -5.04
CA LYS A 163 3.30 -18.97 -4.39
C LYS A 163 1.85 -18.59 -4.62
N LEU A 164 1.11 -19.41 -5.38
CA LEU A 164 -0.23 -19.09 -5.90
C LEU A 164 -1.34 -19.95 -5.30
N GLU A 165 -1.09 -20.69 -4.22
CA GLU A 165 -2.08 -21.59 -3.66
C GLU A 165 -3.33 -20.83 -3.20
N GLY A 166 -4.50 -21.22 -3.70
CA GLY A 166 -5.77 -20.56 -3.36
C GLY A 166 -5.95 -19.14 -3.91
N THR A 167 -5.01 -18.65 -4.74
CA THR A 167 -5.13 -17.31 -5.37
C THR A 167 -6.27 -17.27 -6.38
N ASN A 168 -7.09 -16.23 -6.31
CA ASN A 168 -8.24 -16.06 -7.20
C ASN A 168 -7.94 -15.08 -8.34
N PHE A 169 -7.78 -15.58 -9.56
CA PHE A 169 -7.56 -14.81 -10.78
C PHE A 169 -8.81 -14.66 -11.66
N CYS A 170 -10.01 -14.91 -11.13
CA CYS A 170 -11.23 -14.86 -11.94
C CYS A 170 -11.38 -13.51 -12.65
N GLY A 171 -11.41 -13.53 -14.01
CA GLY A 171 -11.54 -12.35 -14.84
C GLY A 171 -10.29 -11.48 -14.97
N ALA A 172 -9.21 -11.79 -14.28
CA ALA A 172 -7.95 -11.05 -14.40
C ALA A 172 -7.35 -11.19 -15.81
N ILE A 173 -6.60 -10.18 -16.25
CA ILE A 173 -5.73 -10.29 -17.42
C ILE A 173 -4.40 -10.88 -16.94
N MET A 174 -4.06 -12.07 -17.38
CA MET A 174 -2.85 -12.78 -17.00
C MET A 174 -1.62 -12.22 -17.74
N PRO A 175 -0.38 -12.56 -17.32
CA PRO A 175 0.83 -12.02 -17.94
C PRO A 175 0.95 -12.21 -19.45
N ASP A 176 0.38 -13.26 -20.00
CA ASP A 176 0.32 -13.58 -21.43
C ASP A 176 -0.85 -12.90 -22.18
N GLY A 177 -1.63 -12.06 -21.51
CA GLY A 177 -2.80 -11.37 -22.04
C GLY A 177 -4.08 -12.20 -22.03
N GLN A 178 -4.06 -13.45 -21.59
CA GLN A 178 -5.27 -14.27 -21.49
C GLN A 178 -6.10 -13.92 -20.25
N LYS A 179 -7.38 -14.32 -20.24
CA LYS A 179 -8.20 -14.15 -19.05
C LYS A 179 -8.02 -15.28 -18.05
N GLY A 180 -7.83 -14.91 -16.79
CA GLY A 180 -7.84 -15.84 -15.67
C GLY A 180 -9.16 -16.58 -15.55
N LYS A 181 -9.08 -17.88 -15.28
CA LYS A 181 -10.25 -18.76 -15.13
C LYS A 181 -10.93 -18.53 -13.78
N CYS A 182 -12.25 -18.65 -13.75
CA CYS A 182 -13.07 -18.71 -12.54
C CYS A 182 -13.24 -20.13 -12.04
#